data_b3f8d528da47599789944fe2d9fa2077
#
_entry.id   b3f8d528da47599789944fe2d9fa2077
#
_cell.length_a   1.000
_cell.length_b   1.000
_cell.length_c   1.000
_cell.angle_alpha   90.00
_cell.angle_beta   90.00
_cell.angle_gamma   90.00
#
_symmetry.space_group_name_H-M   'P 1'
#
loop_
_entity.id
_entity.type
_entity.pdbx_description
1 polymer ?
#
loop_
_entity_poly.entity_id
_entity_poly.type
_entity_poly.pdbx_seq_one_letter_code
_entity_poly.pdbx_strand_id
1 'polypeptide(L)'
;SNASRGLGDVYKRQAGDITIYGLEAAYVDGPLSFQAEYIDTEVEHNTTGATEYEWDGYYGQIAYTFTGETRSYKWKSGKFDKIKPKGDMGALEAVLRYEDVSVTDSNTGTVNANDIDIDRLVLGLNWYINKSTKFMVNYVSVGLDNLNNPGGNTSDKDSIQTRFQYAF
;
A
#
# COMPACT_ATOMS: atom_id res chain seq x y z
N SER A 1 26.99 -44.57 -23.80
CA SER A 1 27.16 -43.23 -23.26
C SER A 1 25.80 -42.61 -23.00
N ASN A 2 25.41 -42.59 -21.77
CA ASN A 2 24.17 -41.95 -21.32
C ASN A 2 24.43 -40.48 -21.04
N ALA A 3 23.96 -39.62 -21.89
CA ALA A 3 23.79 -38.22 -21.58
C ALA A 3 22.43 -38.02 -20.90
N SER A 4 22.42 -38.15 -19.60
CA SER A 4 21.31 -37.61 -18.80
C SER A 4 21.50 -36.10 -18.75
N ARG A 5 20.89 -35.38 -19.69
CA ARG A 5 20.67 -33.95 -19.55
C ARG A 5 19.64 -33.75 -18.45
N GLY A 6 20.16 -33.42 -17.28
CA GLY A 6 19.32 -32.94 -16.19
C GLY A 6 18.59 -31.67 -16.62
N LEU A 7 17.27 -31.72 -16.58
CA LEU A 7 16.38 -30.58 -16.51
C LEU A 7 16.67 -29.87 -15.16
N GLY A 8 17.62 -28.97 -15.13
CA GLY A 8 18.10 -28.38 -13.88
C GLY A 8 18.62 -26.97 -13.93
N ASP A 9 18.55 -26.29 -15.07
CA ASP A 9 18.80 -24.85 -15.08
C ASP A 9 17.47 -24.06 -15.09
N VAL A 10 16.71 -24.26 -14.03
CA VAL A 10 15.84 -23.20 -13.56
C VAL A 10 16.79 -22.12 -13.07
N TYR A 11 16.87 -21.02 -13.82
CA TYR A 11 17.51 -19.80 -13.37
C TYR A 11 16.88 -19.40 -12.05
N LYS A 12 17.45 -19.83 -10.95
CA LYS A 12 17.26 -19.19 -9.67
C LYS A 12 17.88 -17.81 -9.81
N ARG A 13 17.06 -16.81 -10.07
CA ARG A 13 17.42 -15.44 -9.74
C ARG A 13 17.59 -15.44 -8.22
N GLN A 14 18.82 -15.63 -7.78
CA GLN A 14 19.16 -15.49 -6.39
C GLN A 14 19.27 -13.99 -6.16
N ALA A 15 18.24 -13.40 -5.56
CA ALA A 15 18.42 -12.16 -4.84
C ALA A 15 19.58 -12.41 -3.86
N GLY A 16 20.57 -11.55 -3.85
CA GLY A 16 21.67 -11.59 -2.90
C GLY A 16 21.14 -11.23 -1.52
N ASP A 17 21.17 -9.96 -1.21
CA ASP A 17 20.66 -9.41 0.04
C ASP A 17 19.42 -8.55 -0.21
N ILE A 18 18.50 -8.55 0.74
CA ILE A 18 17.32 -7.67 0.75
C ILE A 18 17.38 -6.89 2.05
N THR A 19 17.46 -5.58 1.93
CA THR A 19 17.44 -4.66 3.07
C THR A 19 16.11 -3.90 3.07
N ILE A 20 15.41 -3.90 4.21
CA ILE A 20 14.12 -3.22 4.36
C ILE A 20 14.20 -2.30 5.57
N TYR A 21 13.87 -1.03 5.36
CA TYR A 21 13.66 -0.04 6.39
C TYR A 21 12.19 0.36 6.44
N GLY A 22 11.64 0.49 7.63
CA GLY A 22 10.24 0.91 7.82
C GLY A 22 10.12 1.89 8.97
N LEU A 23 9.28 2.90 8.81
CA LEU A 23 8.88 3.83 9.85
C LEU A 23 7.37 3.93 9.88
N GLU A 24 6.77 3.72 11.06
CA GLU A 24 5.32 3.79 11.27
C GLU A 24 4.97 4.86 12.30
N ALA A 25 3.84 5.54 12.07
CA ALA A 25 3.24 6.46 13.02
C ALA A 25 1.73 6.22 13.12
N ALA A 26 1.19 6.24 14.35
CA ALA A 26 -0.24 6.12 14.60
C ALA A 26 -0.66 7.06 15.72
N TYR A 27 -1.82 7.70 15.55
CA TYR A 27 -2.41 8.61 16.53
C TYR A 27 -3.92 8.44 16.58
N VAL A 28 -4.50 8.51 17.76
CA VAL A 28 -5.95 8.47 17.99
C VAL A 28 -6.34 9.52 19.02
N ASP A 29 -7.35 10.30 18.70
CA ASP A 29 -8.00 11.22 19.63
C ASP A 29 -9.52 11.21 19.39
N GLY A 30 -10.25 10.56 20.31
CA GLY A 30 -11.69 10.37 20.18
C GLY A 30 -12.08 9.71 18.85
N PRO A 31 -12.92 10.37 18.03
CA PRO A 31 -13.35 9.84 16.74
C PRO A 31 -12.31 9.99 15.63
N LEU A 32 -11.25 10.77 15.87
CA LEU A 32 -10.17 11.02 14.90
C LEU A 32 -9.10 9.94 15.02
N SER A 33 -8.64 9.42 13.90
CA SER A 33 -7.46 8.57 13.81
C SER A 33 -6.57 8.97 12.65
N PHE A 34 -5.25 8.84 12.86
CA PHE A 34 -4.22 9.07 11.85
C PHE A 34 -3.27 7.88 11.83
N GLN A 35 -2.80 7.53 10.64
CA GLN A 35 -1.76 6.52 10.44
C GLN A 35 -0.90 6.92 9.26
N ALA A 36 0.41 6.72 9.39
CA ALA A 36 1.36 6.89 8.29
C ALA A 36 2.42 5.80 8.37
N GLU A 37 2.96 5.45 7.22
CA GLU A 37 4.05 4.48 7.09
C GLU A 37 4.94 4.90 5.93
N TYR A 38 6.23 4.71 6.09
CA TYR A 38 7.25 4.78 5.06
C TYR A 38 7.99 3.46 5.02
N ILE A 39 8.19 2.91 3.83
CA ILE A 39 8.94 1.68 3.60
C ILE A 39 9.96 1.97 2.50
N ASP A 40 11.18 1.50 2.73
CA ASP A 40 12.27 1.52 1.78
C ASP A 40 12.81 0.09 1.66
N THR A 41 13.04 -0.38 0.42
CA THR A 41 13.49 -1.73 0.15
C THR A 41 14.53 -1.72 -0.95
N GLU A 42 15.71 -2.21 -0.63
CA GLU A 42 16.84 -2.38 -1.53
C GLU A 42 17.07 -3.87 -1.79
N VAL A 43 17.18 -4.25 -3.06
CA VAL A 43 17.42 -5.63 -3.49
C VAL A 43 18.72 -5.70 -4.28
N GLU A 44 19.76 -6.24 -3.66
CA GLU A 44 21.04 -6.51 -4.31
C GLU A 44 21.01 -7.86 -5.03
N HIS A 45 21.75 -7.97 -6.12
CA HIS A 45 21.97 -9.23 -6.82
C HIS A 45 23.43 -9.65 -6.77
N ASN A 46 23.70 -10.93 -6.45
CA ASN A 46 25.05 -11.48 -6.37
C ASN A 46 25.74 -11.69 -7.72
N THR A 47 25.16 -11.23 -8.83
CA THR A 47 25.70 -11.40 -10.17
C THR A 47 26.18 -10.05 -10.70
N THR A 48 27.46 -9.96 -11.06
CA THR A 48 28.03 -8.75 -11.66
C THR A 48 27.24 -8.35 -12.91
N GLY A 49 26.70 -7.15 -12.94
CA GLY A 49 25.86 -6.63 -14.03
C GLY A 49 24.38 -7.04 -13.97
N ALA A 50 23.93 -7.59 -12.86
CA ALA A 50 22.50 -7.78 -12.60
C ALA A 50 21.87 -6.44 -12.17
N THR A 51 20.60 -6.27 -12.51
CA THR A 51 19.80 -5.10 -12.16
C THR A 51 19.55 -5.07 -10.66
N GLU A 52 19.88 -3.99 -10.00
CA GLU A 52 19.52 -3.70 -8.62
C GLU A 52 18.21 -2.90 -8.65
N TYR A 53 17.25 -3.30 -7.83
CA TYR A 53 15.95 -2.63 -7.72
C TYR A 53 15.85 -1.99 -6.35
N GLU A 54 15.40 -0.76 -6.35
CA GLU A 54 15.06 0.00 -5.16
C GLU A 54 13.58 0.36 -5.21
N TRP A 55 12.86 0.09 -4.12
CA TRP A 55 11.46 0.42 -3.96
C TRP A 55 11.30 1.22 -2.69
N ASP A 56 10.79 2.40 -2.83
CA ASP A 56 10.36 3.19 -1.69
C ASP A 56 8.89 3.58 -1.82
N GLY A 57 8.25 3.78 -0.68
CA GLY A 57 6.87 4.20 -0.68
C GLY A 57 6.42 4.69 0.68
N TYR A 58 5.42 5.54 0.65
CA TYR A 58 4.79 6.01 1.87
C TYR A 58 3.28 6.12 1.71
N TYR A 59 2.58 6.08 2.83
CA TYR A 59 1.21 6.51 2.87
C TYR A 59 0.91 7.32 4.11
N GLY A 60 -0.11 8.17 3.99
CA GLY A 60 -0.75 8.85 5.10
C GLY A 60 -2.27 8.65 5.03
N GLN A 61 -2.89 8.35 6.17
CA GLN A 61 -4.32 8.16 6.29
C GLN A 61 -4.86 8.92 7.47
N ILE A 62 -5.95 9.64 7.25
CA ILE A 62 -6.75 10.25 8.32
C ILE A 62 -8.17 9.69 8.23
N ALA A 63 -8.78 9.38 9.36
CA ALA A 63 -10.16 8.93 9.42
C ALA A 63 -10.90 9.61 10.56
N TYR A 64 -12.18 9.91 10.31
CA TYR A 64 -13.06 10.53 11.29
C TYR A 64 -14.40 9.79 11.36
N THR A 65 -14.77 9.35 12.57
CA THR A 65 -16.02 8.64 12.84
C THR A 65 -17.09 9.63 13.28
N PHE A 66 -18.02 9.98 12.39
CA PHE A 66 -19.06 10.99 12.63
C PHE A 66 -20.00 10.64 13.80
N THR A 67 -20.19 9.36 14.06
CA THR A 67 -21.02 8.84 15.14
C THR A 67 -20.34 8.80 16.50
N GLY A 68 -19.06 9.24 16.56
CA GLY A 68 -18.32 9.46 17.79
C GLY A 68 -17.64 8.24 18.40
N GLU A 69 -17.60 7.11 17.70
CA GLU A 69 -16.83 5.94 18.12
C GLU A 69 -15.33 6.19 17.97
N THR A 70 -14.56 5.64 18.92
CA THR A 70 -13.12 5.68 18.90
C THR A 70 -12.57 4.37 18.34
N ARG A 71 -11.60 4.48 17.45
CA ARG A 71 -10.85 3.34 16.94
C ARG A 71 -9.75 2.99 17.91
N SER A 72 -9.84 1.82 18.56
CA SER A 72 -8.80 1.36 19.49
C SER A 72 -7.53 0.94 18.75
N TYR A 73 -6.37 1.23 19.34
CA TYR A 73 -5.09 0.76 18.83
C TYR A 73 -4.57 -0.40 19.68
N LYS A 74 -4.18 -1.50 19.04
CA LYS A 74 -3.64 -2.69 19.69
C LYS A 74 -2.12 -2.65 19.71
N TRP A 75 -1.53 -2.14 20.77
CA TRP A 75 -0.08 -2.00 20.94
C TRP A 75 0.71 -3.29 20.71
N LYS A 76 0.19 -4.43 21.15
CA LYS A 76 0.87 -5.75 21.00
C LYS A 76 1.02 -6.19 19.55
N SER A 77 0.18 -5.73 18.65
CA SER A 77 0.15 -6.14 17.25
C SER A 77 0.37 -4.99 16.27
N GLY A 78 0.64 -3.76 16.79
CA GLY A 78 0.93 -2.59 15.97
C GLY A 78 -0.20 -2.20 15.01
N LYS A 79 -1.49 -2.38 15.40
CA LYS A 79 -2.59 -2.14 14.46
C LYS A 79 -3.85 -1.61 15.12
N PHE A 80 -4.64 -0.90 14.34
CA PHE A 80 -5.97 -0.49 14.74
C PHE A 80 -6.95 -1.67 14.85
N ASP A 81 -7.81 -1.63 15.84
CA ASP A 81 -8.95 -2.56 15.97
C ASP A 81 -10.14 -2.08 15.11
N LYS A 82 -11.12 -2.95 15.00
CA LYS A 82 -12.39 -2.62 14.32
C LYS A 82 -13.15 -1.57 15.14
N ILE A 83 -13.81 -0.63 14.44
CA ILE A 83 -14.81 0.24 15.07
C ILE A 83 -15.98 -0.62 15.56
N LYS A 84 -16.41 -0.37 16.80
CA LYS A 84 -17.55 -1.06 17.43
C LYS A 84 -18.69 -0.08 17.51
N PRO A 85 -19.71 -0.19 16.62
CA PRO A 85 -20.88 0.67 16.67
C PRO A 85 -21.56 0.65 18.02
N LYS A 86 -21.99 1.83 18.51
CA LYS A 86 -22.67 2.00 19.78
C LYS A 86 -24.17 2.25 19.60
N GLY A 87 -24.57 2.88 18.49
CA GLY A 87 -25.95 3.19 18.18
C GLY A 87 -26.61 2.18 17.25
N ASP A 88 -27.96 2.21 17.20
CA ASP A 88 -28.77 1.31 16.37
C ASP A 88 -28.55 1.50 14.86
N MET A 89 -28.14 2.70 14.44
CA MET A 89 -27.82 3.00 13.04
C MET A 89 -26.41 2.58 12.63
N GLY A 90 -25.63 2.02 13.55
CA GLY A 90 -24.24 1.68 13.31
C GLY A 90 -23.29 2.86 13.47
N ALA A 91 -22.06 2.73 12.91
CA ALA A 91 -21.04 3.78 12.91
C ALA A 91 -20.71 4.21 11.49
N LEU A 92 -20.56 5.52 11.26
CA LEU A 92 -20.21 6.11 9.98
C LEU A 92 -18.84 6.79 10.07
N GLU A 93 -17.92 6.42 9.20
CA GLU A 93 -16.54 6.91 9.15
C GLU A 93 -16.21 7.41 7.75
N ALA A 94 -15.61 8.61 7.66
CA ALA A 94 -14.92 9.07 6.46
C ALA A 94 -13.43 8.78 6.57
N VAL A 95 -12.81 8.48 5.43
CA VAL A 95 -11.37 8.20 5.31
C VAL A 95 -10.80 8.99 4.14
N LEU A 96 -9.68 9.64 4.39
CA LEU A 96 -8.80 10.20 3.37
C LEU A 96 -7.46 9.48 3.47
N ARG A 97 -6.99 8.92 2.35
CA ARG A 97 -5.69 8.27 2.25
C ARG A 97 -4.96 8.70 1.00
N TYR A 98 -3.70 9.03 1.14
CA TYR A 98 -2.77 9.26 0.05
C TYR A 98 -1.63 8.25 0.16
N GLU A 99 -1.23 7.70 -0.97
CA GLU A 99 -0.13 6.75 -1.11
C GLU A 99 0.74 7.16 -2.29
N ASP A 100 2.02 6.86 -2.18
CA ASP A 100 3.01 7.10 -3.20
C ASP A 100 4.02 5.96 -3.17
N VAL A 101 4.37 5.41 -4.33
CA VAL A 101 5.30 4.29 -4.47
C VAL A 101 6.16 4.52 -5.70
N SER A 102 7.46 4.57 -5.48
CA SER A 102 8.47 4.66 -6.53
C SER A 102 9.21 3.33 -6.69
N VAL A 103 9.47 2.95 -7.93
CA VAL A 103 10.30 1.80 -8.30
C VAL A 103 11.40 2.28 -9.21
N THR A 104 12.66 2.12 -8.82
CA THR A 104 13.82 2.53 -9.60
C THR A 104 14.76 1.37 -9.87
N ASP A 105 15.40 1.42 -11.04
CA ASP A 105 16.48 0.52 -11.42
C ASP A 105 17.83 1.24 -11.21
N SER A 106 18.51 0.93 -10.10
CA SER A 106 19.70 1.66 -9.65
C SER A 106 20.99 1.31 -10.42
N ASN A 107 20.95 0.32 -11.30
CA ASN A 107 22.16 -0.24 -11.91
C ASN A 107 22.88 0.67 -12.94
N THR A 108 22.29 1.75 -13.39
CA THR A 108 22.86 2.57 -14.47
C THR A 108 23.11 4.02 -14.11
N GLY A 109 22.70 4.48 -12.93
CA GLY A 109 22.80 5.90 -12.55
C GLY A 109 22.07 6.86 -13.51
N THR A 110 21.29 6.32 -14.40
CA THR A 110 20.46 7.03 -15.39
C THR A 110 19.03 6.54 -15.18
N VAL A 111 18.06 7.44 -15.21
CA VAL A 111 16.64 7.09 -15.21
C VAL A 111 16.36 6.08 -16.32
N ASN A 112 15.86 4.91 -16.00
CA ASN A 112 15.63 3.81 -16.94
C ASN A 112 14.18 3.71 -17.39
N ALA A 113 13.93 3.00 -18.51
CA ALA A 113 12.57 2.80 -19.04
C ALA A 113 11.62 2.04 -18.09
N ASN A 114 12.15 1.54 -16.97
CA ASN A 114 11.40 0.78 -15.98
C ASN A 114 11.13 1.55 -14.68
N ASP A 115 11.63 2.79 -14.57
CA ASP A 115 11.37 3.61 -13.41
C ASP A 115 9.91 4.09 -13.44
N ILE A 116 9.17 3.76 -12.41
CA ILE A 116 7.72 3.97 -12.32
C ILE A 116 7.43 4.68 -11.00
N ASP A 117 6.58 5.69 -11.08
CA ASP A 117 6.01 6.39 -9.94
C ASP A 117 4.49 6.23 -9.95
N ILE A 118 3.91 5.81 -8.83
CA ILE A 118 2.47 5.58 -8.69
C ILE A 118 1.99 6.34 -7.47
N ASP A 119 1.13 7.31 -7.68
CA ASP A 119 0.40 7.96 -6.62
C ASP A 119 -1.07 7.50 -6.58
N ARG A 120 -1.65 7.49 -5.39
CA ARG A 120 -3.03 7.11 -5.18
C ARG A 120 -3.70 7.94 -4.10
N LEU A 121 -4.83 8.57 -4.48
CA LEU A 121 -5.72 9.26 -3.55
C LEU A 121 -7.00 8.43 -3.35
N VAL A 122 -7.37 8.20 -2.10
CA VAL A 122 -8.61 7.50 -1.74
C VAL A 122 -9.47 8.36 -0.83
N LEU A 123 -10.71 8.62 -1.26
CA LEU A 123 -11.76 9.18 -0.43
C LEU A 123 -12.77 8.08 -0.12
N GLY A 124 -12.85 7.67 1.13
CA GLY A 124 -13.66 6.54 1.56
C GLY A 124 -14.78 6.93 2.52
N LEU A 125 -15.91 6.24 2.40
CA LEU A 125 -16.99 6.24 3.37
C LEU A 125 -17.24 4.80 3.83
N ASN A 126 -17.13 4.57 5.12
CA ASN A 126 -17.32 3.27 5.76
C ASN A 126 -18.52 3.29 6.68
N TRP A 127 -19.49 2.44 6.42
CA TRP A 127 -20.65 2.26 7.29
C TRP A 127 -20.56 0.88 7.99
N TYR A 128 -20.26 0.91 9.27
CA TYR A 128 -20.26 -0.25 10.15
C TYR A 128 -21.66 -0.46 10.70
N ILE A 129 -22.50 -1.24 9.99
CA ILE A 129 -23.90 -1.49 10.33
C ILE A 129 -23.99 -2.15 11.70
N ASN A 130 -23.11 -3.11 11.98
CA ASN A 130 -22.97 -3.77 13.28
C ASN A 130 -21.55 -4.34 13.42
N LYS A 131 -21.28 -5.13 14.48
CA LYS A 131 -19.94 -5.72 14.74
C LYS A 131 -19.45 -6.65 13.65
N SER A 132 -20.34 -7.22 12.85
CA SER A 132 -20.05 -8.22 11.83
C SER A 132 -20.22 -7.71 10.40
N THR A 133 -20.97 -6.61 10.20
CA THR A 133 -21.38 -6.14 8.88
C THR A 133 -20.86 -4.74 8.60
N LYS A 134 -20.20 -4.58 7.46
CA LYS A 134 -19.65 -3.30 7.01
C LYS A 134 -19.96 -3.11 5.51
N PHE A 135 -20.35 -1.90 5.15
CA PHE A 135 -20.44 -1.43 3.78
C PHE A 135 -19.43 -0.31 3.55
N MET A 136 -18.79 -0.30 2.40
CA MET A 136 -17.76 0.69 2.04
C MET A 136 -18.00 1.21 0.64
N VAL A 137 -17.78 2.51 0.45
CA VAL A 137 -17.71 3.17 -0.84
C VAL A 137 -16.44 4.00 -0.87
N ASN A 138 -15.62 3.83 -1.90
CA ASN A 138 -14.40 4.58 -2.10
C ASN A 138 -14.39 5.20 -3.50
N TYR A 139 -14.03 6.46 -3.57
CA TYR A 139 -13.51 7.08 -4.78
C TYR A 139 -11.99 6.94 -4.76
N VAL A 140 -11.43 6.43 -5.83
CA VAL A 140 -9.99 6.17 -5.96
C VAL A 140 -9.50 6.84 -7.22
N SER A 141 -8.52 7.71 -7.10
CA SER A 141 -7.76 8.30 -8.20
C SER A 141 -6.34 7.76 -8.16
N VAL A 142 -5.86 7.27 -9.28
CA VAL A 142 -4.50 6.72 -9.44
C VAL A 142 -3.80 7.46 -10.54
N GLY A 143 -2.66 8.09 -10.23
CA GLY A 143 -1.68 8.60 -11.15
C GLY A 143 -0.60 7.55 -11.43
N LEU A 144 -0.13 7.48 -12.65
CA LEU A 144 1.01 6.66 -13.05
C LEU A 144 1.91 7.47 -13.95
N ASP A 145 3.12 7.74 -13.47
CA ASP A 145 4.16 8.42 -14.20
C ASP A 145 5.30 7.46 -14.55
N ASN A 146 5.68 7.46 -15.82
CA ASN A 146 6.91 6.79 -16.23
C ASN A 146 8.00 7.87 -16.33
N LEU A 147 8.96 7.83 -15.40
CA LEU A 147 10.01 8.84 -15.25
C LEU A 147 10.94 8.97 -16.47
N ASN A 148 10.90 8.00 -17.39
CA ASN A 148 11.73 8.00 -18.62
C ASN A 148 11.07 8.62 -19.84
N ASN A 149 9.81 8.91 -19.76
CA ASN A 149 9.08 9.54 -20.85
C ASN A 149 8.35 10.80 -20.36
N PRO A 150 9.07 11.89 -20.02
CA PRO A 150 8.47 13.13 -19.58
C PRO A 150 7.57 13.67 -20.70
N GLY A 151 6.29 13.44 -20.61
CA GLY A 151 5.28 13.83 -21.61
C GLY A 151 4.62 12.69 -22.38
N GLY A 152 4.96 11.43 -22.06
CA GLY A 152 4.30 10.26 -22.63
C GLY A 152 3.87 9.25 -21.57
N ASN A 153 2.58 9.10 -21.38
CA ASN A 153 1.90 8.16 -20.48
C ASN A 153 1.77 8.53 -19.01
N THR A 154 1.48 9.77 -18.69
CA THR A 154 0.73 10.06 -17.48
C THR A 154 -0.69 9.52 -17.69
N SER A 155 -1.06 8.53 -16.92
CA SER A 155 -2.39 7.91 -17.02
C SER A 155 -3.11 8.05 -15.68
N ASP A 156 -3.91 9.10 -15.54
CA ASP A 156 -4.81 9.24 -14.41
C ASP A 156 -6.05 8.37 -14.64
N LYS A 157 -6.39 7.58 -13.64
CA LYS A 157 -7.58 6.72 -13.66
C LYS A 157 -8.37 6.85 -12.39
N ASP A 158 -9.63 7.22 -12.56
CA ASP A 158 -10.59 7.30 -11.48
C ASP A 158 -11.50 6.08 -11.44
N SER A 159 -11.85 5.65 -10.25
CA SER A 159 -12.80 4.56 -10.05
C SER A 159 -13.64 4.75 -8.79
N ILE A 160 -14.87 4.24 -8.82
CA ILE A 160 -15.70 4.09 -7.63
C ILE A 160 -15.73 2.61 -7.28
N GLN A 161 -15.31 2.30 -6.06
CA GLN A 161 -15.25 0.94 -5.55
C GLN A 161 -16.25 0.78 -4.41
N THR A 162 -17.04 -0.30 -4.45
CA THR A 162 -17.96 -0.65 -3.36
C THR A 162 -17.62 -2.02 -2.80
N ARG A 163 -17.73 -2.18 -1.49
CA ARG A 163 -17.50 -3.46 -0.81
C ARG A 163 -18.50 -3.68 0.29
N PHE A 164 -19.13 -4.84 0.26
CA PHE A 164 -19.89 -5.38 1.38
C PHE A 164 -19.06 -6.47 2.08
N GLN A 165 -18.96 -6.40 3.40
CA GLN A 165 -18.21 -7.34 4.20
C GLN A 165 -19.07 -7.87 5.35
N TYR A 166 -19.12 -9.19 5.48
CA TYR A 166 -19.71 -9.89 6.61
C TYR A 166 -18.65 -10.80 7.24
N ALA A 167 -18.52 -10.75 8.57
CA ALA A 167 -17.61 -11.56 9.36
C ALA A 167 -18.41 -12.35 10.40
N PHE A 168 -18.25 -13.64 10.45
CA PHE A 168 -18.92 -14.59 11.38
C PHE A 168 -17.92 -15.19 12.35
#